data_776817ce2d4d65d1a09ff81c5aa0a467
#
_entry.id   776817ce2d4d65d1a09ff81c5aa0a467
#
_cell.length_a   1.000
_cell.length_b   1.000
_cell.length_c   1.000
_cell.angle_alpha   90.00
_cell.angle_beta   90.00
_cell.angle_gamma   90.00
#
_symmetry.space_group_name_H-M   'P 1'
#
loop_
_entity.id
_entity.type
_entity.pdbx_description
1 polymer ?
#
loop_
_entity_poly.entity_id
_entity_poly.type
_entity_poly.pdbx_seq_one_letter_code
_entity_poly.pdbx_strand_id
1 'polypeptide(L)'
;MNRNLLQAVVRGLTRNVAFTAPSAEDPRLRGRTYAIPFEDVWQASLYLVKGGLRRWELLEADDQEGVIRGAAHGPFGWLSSSITVRIVLDADAQTRIDALSASRTGRGDLGANARRLARFFAALDRRLAAAGHDTGARPRGRRATLPEPGSG
;
A
#
# COMPACT_ATOMS: atom_id res chain seq x y z
N MET A 1 2.57 14.63 16.14
CA MET A 1 3.44 14.91 14.98
C MET A 1 2.90 16.12 14.25
N ASN A 2 3.70 17.13 14.08
CA ASN A 2 3.27 18.44 13.62
C ASN A 2 2.85 18.41 12.15
N ARG A 3 1.62 18.77 11.82
CA ARG A 3 1.07 18.85 10.45
C ARG A 3 1.98 19.69 9.52
N ASN A 4 2.69 20.66 10.08
CA ASN A 4 3.61 21.55 9.35
C ASN A 4 4.88 20.84 8.88
N LEU A 5 5.36 19.81 9.60
CA LEU A 5 6.53 19.04 9.20
C LEU A 5 6.22 18.15 7.99
N LEU A 6 5.03 17.57 7.96
CA LEU A 6 4.56 16.77 6.82
C LEU A 6 4.40 17.63 5.56
N GLN A 7 3.88 18.86 5.72
CA GLN A 7 3.73 19.81 4.60
C GLN A 7 5.07 20.38 4.13
N ALA A 8 6.04 20.59 5.03
CA ALA A 8 7.38 21.02 4.66
C ALA A 8 8.15 19.94 3.93
N VAL A 9 8.02 18.69 4.35
CA VAL A 9 8.58 17.50 3.68
C VAL A 9 7.95 17.34 2.29
N VAL A 10 6.65 17.57 2.15
CA VAL A 10 5.93 17.49 0.87
C VAL A 10 6.35 18.59 -0.10
N ARG A 11 6.65 19.80 0.38
CA ARG A 11 7.11 20.92 -0.48
C ARG A 11 8.56 20.81 -0.92
N GLY A 12 9.40 20.12 -0.13
CA GLY A 12 10.84 19.92 -0.43
C GLY A 12 11.15 18.62 -1.17
N LEU A 13 10.20 17.70 -1.27
CA LEU A 13 10.38 16.44 -1.96
C LEU A 13 10.10 16.62 -3.45
N THR A 14 11.17 16.57 -4.22
CA THR A 14 11.16 16.46 -5.66
C THR A 14 10.27 15.31 -6.15
N ARG A 15 9.93 15.31 -7.44
CA ARG A 15 9.04 14.39 -8.20
C ARG A 15 9.25 12.87 -7.99
N ASN A 16 10.04 12.47 -6.99
CA ASN A 16 10.56 11.11 -6.78
C ASN A 16 9.85 10.35 -5.66
N VAL A 17 8.82 10.91 -5.05
CA VAL A 17 8.15 10.35 -3.88
C VAL A 17 6.66 10.19 -4.14
N ALA A 18 6.15 8.99 -3.90
CA ALA A 18 4.72 8.75 -3.78
C ALA A 18 4.40 8.37 -2.32
N PHE A 19 3.39 8.98 -1.76
CA PHE A 19 2.88 8.66 -0.42
C PHE A 19 1.35 8.58 -0.46
N THR A 20 0.79 7.81 0.45
CA THR A 20 -0.66 7.68 0.55
C THR A 20 -1.25 8.72 1.50
N ALA A 21 -2.41 9.24 1.13
CA ALA A 21 -3.22 10.13 1.96
C ALA A 21 -4.70 9.82 1.73
N PRO A 22 -5.56 9.99 2.76
CA PRO A 22 -7.00 9.72 2.63
C PRO A 22 -7.67 10.56 1.54
N SER A 23 -7.20 11.78 1.35
CA SER A 23 -7.73 12.77 0.40
C SER A 23 -6.99 12.81 -0.93
N ALA A 24 -6.12 11.84 -1.23
CA ALA A 24 -5.40 11.82 -2.50
C ALA A 24 -6.38 11.70 -3.67
N GLU A 25 -6.21 12.54 -4.68
CA GLU A 25 -7.01 12.49 -5.91
C GLU A 25 -6.77 11.19 -6.67
N ASP A 26 -5.50 10.77 -6.76
CA ASP A 26 -5.13 9.48 -7.35
C ASP A 26 -5.52 8.33 -6.40
N PRO A 27 -6.45 7.43 -6.80
CA PRO A 27 -6.85 6.30 -5.96
C PRO A 27 -5.70 5.37 -5.54
N ARG A 28 -4.62 5.34 -6.31
CA ARG A 28 -3.41 4.55 -6.00
C ARG A 28 -2.67 5.10 -4.77
N LEU A 29 -2.89 6.38 -4.46
CA LEU A 29 -2.27 7.10 -3.35
C LEU A 29 -3.21 7.24 -2.15
N ARG A 30 -4.34 6.56 -2.16
CA ARG A 30 -5.22 6.44 -0.98
C ARG A 30 -4.79 5.23 -0.19
N GLY A 31 -4.46 5.41 1.09
CA GLY A 31 -4.23 4.30 2.01
C GLY A 31 -5.44 3.38 2.13
N ARG A 32 -5.38 2.43 3.03
CA ARG A 32 -6.49 1.51 3.32
C ARG A 32 -6.91 1.66 4.77
N THR A 33 -8.18 1.42 5.02
CA THR A 33 -8.71 1.24 6.37
C THR A 33 -9.51 -0.06 6.37
N TYR A 34 -9.21 -0.93 7.32
CA TYR A 34 -9.81 -2.26 7.45
C TYR A 34 -10.48 -2.42 8.80
N ALA A 35 -11.66 -3.05 8.82
CA ALA A 35 -12.26 -3.60 10.03
C ALA A 35 -11.62 -4.96 10.37
N ILE A 36 -10.29 -5.01 10.39
CA ILE A 36 -9.46 -6.20 10.59
C ILE A 36 -8.48 -5.87 11.73
N PRO A 37 -8.20 -6.81 12.66
CA PRO A 37 -7.25 -6.58 13.74
C PRO A 37 -5.89 -6.11 13.24
N PHE A 38 -5.25 -5.23 14.01
CA PHE A 38 -3.92 -4.70 13.71
C PHE A 38 -2.92 -5.83 13.39
N GLU A 39 -2.90 -6.87 14.21
CA GLU A 39 -1.94 -7.97 14.07
C GLU A 39 -2.05 -8.68 12.71
N ASP A 40 -3.27 -8.91 12.22
CA ASP A 40 -3.47 -9.57 10.93
C ASP A 40 -3.00 -8.70 9.76
N VAL A 41 -3.28 -7.40 9.82
CA VAL A 41 -2.79 -6.43 8.82
C VAL A 41 -1.28 -6.28 8.89
N TRP A 42 -0.72 -6.26 10.11
CA TRP A 42 0.72 -6.21 10.36
C TRP A 42 1.44 -7.41 9.76
N GLN A 43 1.02 -8.62 10.09
CA GLN A 43 1.64 -9.85 9.61
C GLN A 43 1.54 -9.98 8.09
N ALA A 44 0.39 -9.62 7.50
CA ALA A 44 0.22 -9.63 6.05
C ALA A 44 1.15 -8.64 5.36
N SER A 45 1.28 -7.42 5.90
CA SER A 45 2.17 -6.38 5.37
C SER A 45 3.64 -6.76 5.50
N LEU A 46 4.02 -7.28 6.66
CA LEU A 46 5.38 -7.75 6.93
C LEU A 46 5.80 -8.86 5.97
N TYR A 47 4.92 -9.83 5.72
CA TYR A 47 5.16 -10.90 4.75
C TYR A 47 5.43 -10.33 3.34
N LEU A 48 4.63 -9.37 2.89
CA LEU A 48 4.78 -8.78 1.56
C LEU A 48 6.12 -8.04 1.41
N VAL A 49 6.50 -7.26 2.41
CA VAL A 49 7.76 -6.51 2.39
C VAL A 49 8.97 -7.44 2.53
N LYS A 50 8.85 -8.53 3.30
CA LYS A 50 9.91 -9.51 3.54
C LYS A 50 10.20 -10.43 2.34
N GLY A 51 9.61 -10.20 1.19
CA GLY A 51 9.85 -10.97 -0.03
C GLY A 51 8.60 -11.60 -0.65
N GLY A 52 7.43 -11.38 -0.07
CA GLY A 52 6.15 -11.76 -0.69
C GLY A 52 5.88 -10.98 -1.99
N LEU A 53 6.43 -9.77 -2.08
CA LEU A 53 6.51 -9.01 -3.32
C LEU A 53 7.90 -9.19 -3.95
N ARG A 54 7.91 -9.45 -5.25
CA ARG A 54 9.15 -9.68 -5.99
C ARG A 54 10.07 -8.46 -5.93
N ARG A 55 11.34 -8.69 -5.60
CA ARG A 55 12.40 -7.68 -5.46
C ARG A 55 12.15 -6.68 -4.32
N TRP A 56 11.35 -7.08 -3.34
CA TRP A 56 11.22 -6.32 -2.10
C TRP A 56 12.06 -6.98 -1.01
N GLU A 57 12.60 -6.16 -0.14
CA GLU A 57 13.48 -6.54 0.95
C GLU A 57 13.09 -5.81 2.22
N LEU A 58 12.98 -6.53 3.32
CA LEU A 58 12.75 -5.95 4.64
C LEU A 58 14.06 -5.41 5.20
N LEU A 59 14.05 -4.16 5.64
CA LEU A 59 15.18 -3.51 6.31
C LEU A 59 14.94 -3.39 7.81
N GLU A 60 13.74 -3.02 8.22
CA GLU A 60 13.38 -2.80 9.63
C GLU A 60 11.87 -3.02 9.82
N ALA A 61 11.51 -3.54 10.98
CA ALA A 61 10.13 -3.63 11.42
C ALA A 61 10.04 -3.31 12.91
N ASP A 62 9.16 -2.36 13.26
CA ASP A 62 8.88 -1.94 14.62
C ASP A 62 7.36 -2.03 14.83
N ASP A 63 6.92 -3.06 15.53
CA ASP A 63 5.50 -3.32 15.79
C ASP A 63 4.90 -2.36 16.82
N GLN A 64 5.71 -1.82 17.72
CA GLN A 64 5.26 -0.85 18.71
C GLN A 64 4.93 0.50 18.06
N GLU A 65 5.77 0.93 17.14
CA GLU A 65 5.54 2.14 16.33
C GLU A 65 4.61 1.89 15.11
N GLY A 66 4.35 0.63 14.79
CA GLY A 66 3.56 0.25 13.63
C GLY A 66 4.24 0.59 12.30
N VAL A 67 5.57 0.49 12.23
CA VAL A 67 6.35 0.90 11.06
C VAL A 67 7.14 -0.27 10.48
N ILE A 68 7.00 -0.46 9.17
CA ILE A 68 7.81 -1.40 8.39
C ILE A 68 8.60 -0.60 7.36
N ARG A 69 9.91 -0.77 7.34
CA ARG A 69 10.79 -0.18 6.32
C ARG A 69 11.40 -1.27 5.46
N GLY A 70 11.41 -1.00 4.17
CA GLY A 70 11.96 -1.91 3.18
C GLY A 70 12.57 -1.19 2.00
N ALA A 71 13.09 -1.96 1.08
CA ALA A 71 13.55 -1.51 -0.21
C ALA A 71 12.86 -2.31 -1.32
N ALA A 72 12.59 -1.64 -2.43
CA ALA A 72 12.14 -2.28 -3.66
C ALA A 72 13.18 -2.03 -4.75
N HIS A 73 13.64 -3.10 -5.39
CA HIS A 73 14.71 -3.05 -6.38
C HIS A 73 14.15 -3.11 -7.80
N GLY A 74 14.77 -2.36 -8.71
CA GLY A 74 14.47 -2.41 -10.13
C GLY A 74 15.00 -3.69 -10.81
N PRO A 75 14.73 -3.86 -12.13
CA PRO A 75 15.05 -5.10 -12.85
C PRO A 75 16.50 -5.51 -12.81
N PHE A 76 17.45 -4.69 -12.64
CA PHE A 76 18.88 -5.01 -12.61
C PHE A 76 19.57 -4.66 -11.28
N GLY A 77 18.77 -4.43 -10.22
CA GLY A 77 19.30 -4.16 -8.88
C GLY A 77 19.87 -2.77 -8.64
N TRP A 78 19.99 -1.94 -9.66
CA TRP A 78 20.63 -0.63 -9.57
C TRP A 78 19.67 0.57 -9.46
N LEU A 79 18.39 0.33 -9.60
CA LEU A 79 17.34 1.31 -9.28
C LEU A 79 16.60 0.82 -8.04
N SER A 80 16.79 1.47 -6.92
CA SER A 80 16.09 1.11 -5.69
C SER A 80 15.22 2.25 -5.19
N SER A 81 14.13 1.88 -4.54
CA SER A 81 13.26 2.80 -3.84
C SER A 81 13.15 2.38 -2.38
N SER A 82 13.15 3.35 -1.48
CA SER A 82 12.79 3.10 -0.09
C SER A 82 11.27 2.97 0.02
N ILE A 83 10.84 2.04 0.85
CA ILE A 83 9.44 1.80 1.17
C ILE A 83 9.27 2.00 2.66
N THR A 84 8.25 2.76 3.04
CA THR A 84 7.83 2.86 4.44
C THR A 84 6.33 2.57 4.51
N VAL A 85 5.94 1.61 5.32
CA VAL A 85 4.55 1.28 5.60
C VAL A 85 4.27 1.65 7.05
N ARG A 86 3.20 2.36 7.30
CA ARG A 86 2.73 2.71 8.64
C ARG A 86 1.34 2.14 8.87
N ILE A 87 1.18 1.45 9.99
CA ILE A 87 -0.06 0.78 10.38
C ILE A 87 -0.43 1.30 11.77
N VAL A 88 -1.64 1.79 11.92
CA VAL A 88 -2.14 2.35 13.18
C VAL A 88 -3.58 1.92 13.40
N LEU A 89 -3.98 1.78 14.66
CA LEU A 89 -5.38 1.74 15.04
C LEU A 89 -5.93 3.18 15.04
N ASP A 90 -7.05 3.38 14.39
CA ASP A 90 -7.75 4.66 14.44
C ASP A 90 -8.70 4.75 15.65
N ALA A 91 -9.38 5.89 15.79
CA ALA A 91 -10.30 6.13 16.90
C ALA A 91 -11.52 5.18 16.93
N ASP A 92 -11.86 4.58 15.78
CA ASP A 92 -12.98 3.64 15.63
C ASP A 92 -12.53 2.17 15.75
N ALA A 93 -11.33 1.93 16.28
CA ALA A 93 -10.69 0.62 16.39
C ALA A 93 -10.52 -0.10 15.03
N GLN A 94 -10.48 0.66 13.95
CA GLN A 94 -10.14 0.16 12.63
C GLN A 94 -8.63 0.26 12.39
N THR A 95 -8.10 -0.62 11.58
CA THR A 95 -6.69 -0.61 11.22
C THR A 95 -6.48 0.22 9.96
N ARG A 96 -5.80 1.36 10.12
CA ARG A 96 -5.41 2.19 8.99
C ARG A 96 -3.98 1.88 8.57
N ILE A 97 -3.77 1.76 7.27
CA ILE A 97 -2.46 1.56 6.66
C ILE A 97 -2.18 2.61 5.59
N ASP A 98 -1.04 3.25 5.72
CA ASP A 98 -0.49 4.18 4.76
C ASP A 98 0.89 3.72 4.32
N ALA A 99 1.30 4.12 3.13
CA ALA A 99 2.59 3.76 2.58
C ALA A 99 3.24 4.91 1.81
N LEU A 100 4.56 4.91 1.83
CA LEU A 100 5.42 5.85 1.13
C LEU A 100 6.42 5.07 0.28
N SER A 101 6.60 5.48 -0.97
CA SER A 101 7.66 4.99 -1.84
C SER A 101 8.46 6.16 -2.40
N ALA A 102 9.76 6.13 -2.16
CA ALA A 102 10.68 7.18 -2.60
C ALA A 102 11.86 6.58 -3.36
N SER A 103 12.13 7.09 -4.56
CA SER A 103 13.29 6.67 -5.34
C SER A 103 14.59 7.20 -4.74
N ARG A 104 15.60 6.33 -4.61
CA ARG A 104 16.90 6.66 -4.04
C ARG A 104 17.82 7.38 -5.03
N THR A 105 17.60 7.21 -6.30
CA THR A 105 18.35 7.88 -7.37
C THR A 105 17.57 9.06 -7.90
N GLY A 106 18.23 10.23 -8.07
CA GLY A 106 17.62 11.55 -8.33
C GLY A 106 16.79 11.71 -9.62
N ARG A 107 16.46 10.62 -10.30
CA ARG A 107 15.49 10.53 -11.41
C ARG A 107 14.41 9.54 -11.05
N GLY A 108 13.56 9.91 -10.06
CA GLY A 108 12.42 9.11 -9.71
C GLY A 108 11.27 9.36 -10.65
N ASP A 109 10.62 8.28 -11.02
CA ASP A 109 9.35 8.32 -11.69
C ASP A 109 8.24 8.23 -10.63
N LEU A 110 7.52 9.32 -10.41
CA LEU A 110 6.37 9.37 -9.51
C LEU A 110 5.33 8.30 -9.89
N GLY A 111 5.14 8.06 -11.20
CA GLY A 111 4.26 7.02 -11.70
C GLY A 111 4.72 5.62 -11.31
N ALA A 112 6.02 5.33 -11.33
CA ALA A 112 6.57 4.04 -10.90
C ALA A 112 6.38 3.82 -9.41
N ASN A 113 6.60 4.85 -8.59
CA ASN A 113 6.35 4.78 -7.15
C ASN A 113 4.85 4.59 -6.84
N ALA A 114 3.96 5.29 -7.52
CA ALA A 114 2.52 5.12 -7.37
C ALA A 114 2.05 3.71 -7.79
N ARG A 115 2.57 3.17 -8.88
CA ARG A 115 2.29 1.78 -9.30
C ARG A 115 2.78 0.76 -8.29
N ARG A 116 3.93 1.01 -7.67
CA ARG A 116 4.50 0.16 -6.62
C ARG A 116 3.60 0.11 -5.40
N LEU A 117 3.11 1.25 -4.93
CA LEU A 117 2.15 1.31 -3.83
C LEU A 117 0.82 0.63 -4.21
N ALA A 118 0.32 0.83 -5.42
CA ALA A 118 -0.88 0.14 -5.90
C ALA A 118 -0.74 -1.39 -5.89
N ARG A 119 0.42 -1.90 -6.29
CA ARG A 119 0.72 -3.35 -6.23
C ARG A 119 0.77 -3.87 -4.81
N PHE A 120 1.38 -3.11 -3.91
CA PHE A 120 1.42 -3.46 -2.49
C PHE A 120 0.02 -3.58 -1.91
N PHE A 121 -0.83 -2.57 -2.08
CA PHE A 121 -2.19 -2.59 -1.55
C PHE A 121 -3.05 -3.68 -2.20
N ALA A 122 -2.93 -3.90 -3.50
CA ALA A 122 -3.64 -4.99 -4.17
C ALA A 122 -3.21 -6.36 -3.66
N ALA A 123 -1.93 -6.57 -3.40
CA ALA A 123 -1.42 -7.80 -2.82
C ALA A 123 -1.86 -7.97 -1.36
N LEU A 124 -1.90 -6.89 -0.59
CA LEU A 124 -2.40 -6.89 0.78
C LEU A 124 -3.88 -7.27 0.84
N ASP A 125 -4.72 -6.63 0.02
CA ASP A 125 -6.14 -6.95 -0.07
C ASP A 125 -6.36 -8.43 -0.40
N ARG A 126 -5.63 -8.96 -1.38
CA ARG A 126 -5.73 -10.39 -1.75
C ARG A 126 -5.30 -11.32 -0.63
N ARG A 127 -4.23 -10.97 0.07
CA ARG A 127 -3.71 -11.80 1.17
C ARG A 127 -4.66 -11.84 2.35
N LEU A 128 -5.21 -10.69 2.74
CA LEU A 128 -6.20 -10.59 3.81
C LEU A 128 -7.49 -11.32 3.44
N ALA A 129 -7.98 -11.19 2.21
CA ALA A 129 -9.14 -11.91 1.72
C ALA A 129 -8.91 -13.43 1.70
N ALA A 130 -7.73 -13.90 1.30
CA ALA A 130 -7.36 -15.32 1.33
C ALA A 130 -7.30 -15.88 2.76
N ALA A 131 -7.02 -15.05 3.76
CA ALA A 131 -7.08 -15.40 5.17
C ALA A 131 -8.50 -15.35 5.76
N GLY A 132 -9.52 -15.03 4.95
CA GLY A 132 -10.92 -15.01 5.35
C GLY A 132 -11.42 -13.66 5.86
N HIS A 133 -10.63 -12.59 5.74
CA HIS A 133 -11.05 -11.26 6.16
C HIS A 133 -11.87 -10.54 5.08
N ASP A 134 -12.86 -9.77 5.52
CA ASP A 134 -13.57 -8.84 4.65
C ASP A 134 -12.72 -7.57 4.48
N THR A 135 -12.20 -7.37 3.29
CA THR A 135 -11.39 -6.19 2.95
C THR A 135 -12.22 -5.02 2.46
N GLY A 136 -13.54 -5.17 2.37
CA GLY A 136 -14.43 -4.19 1.75
C GLY A 136 -14.20 -4.03 0.24
N ALA A 137 -13.28 -4.78 -0.35
CA ALA A 137 -13.08 -4.82 -1.78
C ALA A 137 -14.27 -5.56 -2.40
N ARG A 138 -15.13 -4.84 -3.12
CA ARG A 138 -16.20 -5.48 -3.90
C ARG A 138 -15.55 -6.45 -4.89
N PRO A 139 -15.94 -7.73 -4.92
CA PRO A 139 -15.52 -8.63 -5.98
C PRO A 139 -15.90 -7.96 -7.31
N ARG A 140 -14.98 -7.86 -8.25
CA ARG A 140 -15.31 -7.46 -9.63
C ARG A 140 -16.43 -8.38 -10.08
N GLY A 141 -17.63 -7.81 -10.24
CA GLY A 141 -18.83 -8.56 -10.57
C GLY A 141 -18.54 -9.46 -11.74
N ARG A 142 -18.82 -10.76 -11.60
CA ARG A 142 -19.12 -11.60 -12.75
C ARG A 142 -20.16 -10.83 -13.55
N ARG A 143 -19.83 -10.51 -14.79
CA ARG A 143 -20.81 -10.04 -15.75
C ARG A 143 -22.00 -10.97 -15.63
N ALA A 144 -23.12 -10.45 -15.14
CA ALA A 144 -24.35 -11.20 -15.18
C ALA A 144 -24.60 -11.49 -16.67
N THR A 145 -24.50 -12.73 -17.05
CA THR A 145 -25.03 -13.20 -18.33
C THR A 145 -26.54 -12.98 -18.24
N LEU A 146 -27.01 -11.99 -18.97
CA LEU A 146 -28.45 -11.80 -19.18
C LEU A 146 -28.99 -13.11 -19.75
N PRO A 147 -30.10 -13.64 -19.21
CA PRO A 147 -30.76 -14.76 -19.86
C PRO A 147 -31.25 -14.31 -21.23
N GLU A 148 -30.92 -15.11 -22.24
CA GLU A 148 -31.46 -14.95 -23.59
C GLU A 148 -32.98 -14.94 -23.54
N PRO A 149 -33.67 -14.01 -24.24
CA PRO A 149 -35.11 -14.05 -24.35
C PRO A 149 -35.47 -15.30 -25.16
N GLY A 150 -36.12 -16.23 -24.50
CA GLY A 150 -36.62 -17.44 -25.13
C GLY A 150 -37.53 -17.10 -26.32
N SER A 151 -37.13 -17.60 -27.46
CA SER A 151 -38.00 -17.70 -28.66
C SER A 151 -39.17 -18.65 -28.34
N GLY A 152 -40.36 -18.07 -28.15
CA GLY A 152 -41.61 -18.75 -28.21
C GLY A 152 -42.26 -18.58 -29.58
#